data_1c22e66cef8da4ecfe907fb185a1977a
#
_entry.id   1c22e66cef8da4ecfe907fb185a1977a
#
_cell.length_a   1.000
_cell.length_b   1.000
_cell.length_c   1.000
_cell.angle_alpha   90.00
_cell.angle_beta   90.00
_cell.angle_gamma   90.00
#
_symmetry.space_group_name_H-M   'P 1'
#
loop_
_entity.id
_entity.type
_entity.pdbx_description
1 polymer ?
#
loop_
_entity_poly.entity_id
_entity_poly.type
_entity_poly.pdbx_seq_one_letter_code
_entity_poly.pdbx_strand_id
1 'polypeptide(L)'
;MSEKRAFKQSLKLMGNKFELCVVAEDEHWSNQCIDAGIREIQRIEKILTTFNDSSETNLINRNAGIRPVPVSRETYDIIERSIRISRVTQGAFDITYGSVDKRLWNFDSSMKTLPDKETAKKMVRLINYRNIVLDAEKSTVFLKEEGMRIGFGGIGKGYAADRAKLVMKENGAENGIVNASGDLTAWGFQPNGEPWTIGIVDPNSSNRVFSYMNITDMAVATSGNYEKFITIGGKKYSHTINPRTGLPVTGIKSVTIITTNAEIADAMATPVMIMGIKAGLNMINQIKDIEAILIDDDDMMHTSENIRLN
;
A
#
# COMPACT_ATOMS: atom_id res chain seq x y z
N MET A 1 -38.51 -14.29 3.73
CA MET A 1 -37.31 -13.66 3.15
C MET A 1 -36.13 -14.27 3.85
N SER A 2 -35.17 -14.83 3.14
CA SER A 2 -33.92 -15.31 3.74
C SER A 2 -33.16 -14.12 4.33
N GLU A 3 -32.50 -14.33 5.45
CA GLU A 3 -31.74 -13.29 6.16
C GLU A 3 -30.41 -13.07 5.47
N LYS A 4 -30.05 -11.79 5.17
CA LYS A 4 -28.72 -11.45 4.65
C LYS A 4 -27.65 -11.80 5.69
N ARG A 5 -26.60 -12.51 5.28
CA ARG A 5 -25.45 -12.88 6.10
C ARG A 5 -24.13 -12.53 5.42
N ALA A 6 -23.07 -12.39 6.22
CA ALA A 6 -21.73 -12.16 5.72
C ALA A 6 -21.01 -13.49 5.47
N PHE A 7 -20.63 -13.77 4.24
CA PHE A 7 -19.82 -14.90 3.84
C PHE A 7 -18.38 -14.44 3.59
N LYS A 8 -17.40 -15.16 4.14
CA LYS A 8 -16.01 -14.75 4.14
C LYS A 8 -15.09 -15.88 3.75
N GLN A 9 -14.02 -15.52 3.02
CA GLN A 9 -12.87 -16.41 2.81
C GLN A 9 -11.58 -15.67 3.15
N SER A 10 -10.65 -16.37 3.81
CA SER A 10 -9.32 -15.84 4.15
C SER A 10 -8.26 -16.75 3.56
N LEU A 11 -7.27 -16.17 2.88
CA LEU A 11 -6.19 -16.90 2.25
C LEU A 11 -4.92 -16.05 2.11
N LYS A 12 -3.80 -16.70 1.81
CA LYS A 12 -2.53 -16.00 1.57
C LYS A 12 -2.40 -15.66 0.09
N LEU A 13 -2.36 -14.35 -0.24
CA LEU A 13 -2.16 -13.80 -1.58
C LEU A 13 -1.14 -12.66 -1.50
N MET A 14 -0.34 -12.46 -2.55
CA MET A 14 0.69 -11.41 -2.62
C MET A 14 1.60 -11.38 -1.37
N GLY A 15 1.87 -12.56 -0.80
CA GLY A 15 2.67 -12.70 0.42
C GLY A 15 1.98 -12.30 1.72
N ASN A 16 0.72 -11.85 1.69
CA ASN A 16 -0.06 -11.33 2.81
C ASN A 16 -1.37 -12.11 3.03
N LYS A 17 -2.01 -11.92 4.19
CA LYS A 17 -3.34 -12.45 4.44
C LYS A 17 -4.38 -11.53 3.79
N PHE A 18 -5.17 -12.08 2.87
CA PHE A 18 -6.36 -11.43 2.34
C PHE A 18 -7.62 -12.03 2.95
N GLU A 19 -8.60 -11.19 3.21
CA GLU A 19 -9.96 -11.58 3.58
C GLU A 19 -10.94 -10.89 2.63
N LEU A 20 -11.78 -11.69 1.96
CA LEU A 20 -12.85 -11.21 1.10
C LEU A 20 -14.19 -11.57 1.73
N CYS A 21 -15.13 -10.62 1.74
CA CYS A 21 -16.44 -10.77 2.33
C CYS A 21 -17.52 -10.27 1.36
N VAL A 22 -18.61 -11.02 1.26
CA VAL A 22 -19.85 -10.63 0.56
C VAL A 22 -21.02 -10.78 1.51
N VAL A 23 -21.95 -9.82 1.48
CA VAL A 23 -23.23 -9.89 2.23
C VAL A 23 -24.34 -10.27 1.27
N ALA A 24 -24.95 -11.42 1.50
CA ALA A 24 -26.03 -11.95 0.67
C ALA A 24 -26.92 -12.94 1.43
N GLU A 25 -27.93 -13.45 0.75
CA GLU A 25 -28.83 -14.51 1.25
C GLU A 25 -28.36 -15.91 0.83
N ASP A 26 -27.69 -16.02 -0.34
CA ASP A 26 -27.24 -17.27 -0.95
C ASP A 26 -25.73 -17.48 -0.76
N GLU A 27 -25.37 -18.54 -0.04
CA GLU A 27 -23.98 -18.88 0.24
C GLU A 27 -23.22 -19.34 -1.01
N HIS A 28 -23.86 -20.13 -1.87
CA HIS A 28 -23.21 -20.66 -3.06
C HIS A 28 -22.84 -19.53 -4.03
N TRP A 29 -23.79 -18.64 -4.28
CA TRP A 29 -23.54 -17.46 -5.11
C TRP A 29 -22.47 -16.53 -4.48
N SER A 30 -22.52 -16.32 -3.16
CA SER A 30 -21.51 -15.50 -2.44
C SER A 30 -20.10 -16.06 -2.62
N ASN A 31 -19.94 -17.38 -2.50
CA ASN A 31 -18.65 -18.03 -2.71
C ASN A 31 -18.17 -17.90 -4.16
N GLN A 32 -19.06 -17.95 -5.15
CA GLN A 32 -18.69 -17.71 -6.54
C GLN A 32 -18.18 -16.28 -6.77
N CYS A 33 -18.81 -15.27 -6.15
CA CYS A 33 -18.35 -13.87 -6.19
C CYS A 33 -16.98 -13.71 -5.52
N ILE A 34 -16.79 -14.31 -4.34
CA ILE A 34 -15.51 -14.27 -3.62
C ILE A 34 -14.41 -14.94 -4.44
N ASP A 35 -14.68 -16.11 -5.04
CA ASP A 35 -13.73 -16.83 -5.88
C ASP A 35 -13.34 -16.02 -7.13
N ALA A 36 -14.26 -15.23 -7.69
CA ALA A 36 -13.95 -14.32 -8.79
C ALA A 36 -12.97 -13.21 -8.34
N GLY A 37 -13.19 -12.62 -7.17
CA GLY A 37 -12.26 -11.65 -6.56
C GLY A 37 -10.87 -12.26 -6.27
N ILE A 38 -10.83 -13.49 -5.74
CA ILE A 38 -9.58 -14.22 -5.48
C ILE A 38 -8.80 -14.46 -6.78
N ARG A 39 -9.46 -14.93 -7.84
CA ARG A 39 -8.81 -15.14 -9.16
C ARG A 39 -8.23 -13.85 -9.71
N GLU A 40 -8.91 -12.72 -9.54
CA GLU A 40 -8.40 -11.43 -9.99
C GLU A 40 -7.14 -11.01 -9.20
N ILE A 41 -7.12 -11.16 -7.88
CA ILE A 41 -5.92 -10.89 -7.06
C ILE A 41 -4.75 -11.78 -7.50
N GLN A 42 -4.99 -13.08 -7.73
CA GLN A 42 -3.97 -14.01 -8.21
C GLN A 42 -3.42 -13.64 -9.60
N ARG A 43 -4.27 -13.13 -10.48
CA ARG A 43 -3.88 -12.63 -11.80
C ARG A 43 -2.95 -11.42 -11.66
N ILE A 44 -3.31 -10.47 -10.80
CA ILE A 44 -2.51 -9.27 -10.53
C ILE A 44 -1.16 -9.65 -9.89
N GLU A 45 -1.16 -10.56 -8.93
CA GLU A 45 0.06 -11.06 -8.31
C GLU A 45 1.06 -11.59 -9.34
N LYS A 46 0.59 -12.37 -10.33
CA LYS A 46 1.45 -12.90 -11.41
C LYS A 46 2.12 -11.79 -12.24
N ILE A 47 1.44 -10.68 -12.45
CA ILE A 47 1.94 -9.55 -13.24
C ILE A 47 2.93 -8.72 -12.42
N LEU A 48 2.58 -8.39 -11.17
CA LEU A 48 3.29 -7.40 -10.35
C LEU A 48 4.39 -8.00 -9.46
N THR A 49 4.44 -9.31 -9.27
CA THR A 49 5.40 -9.96 -8.37
C THR A 49 6.85 -9.75 -8.81
N THR A 50 7.75 -9.57 -7.82
CA THR A 50 9.20 -9.59 -8.03
C THR A 50 9.82 -10.96 -7.72
N PHE A 51 9.02 -11.96 -7.35
CA PHE A 51 9.46 -13.31 -6.99
C PHE A 51 9.34 -14.33 -8.13
N ASN A 52 8.78 -13.94 -9.27
CA ASN A 52 8.67 -14.77 -10.46
C ASN A 52 9.39 -14.10 -11.63
N ASP A 53 10.35 -14.78 -12.21
CA ASP A 53 11.18 -14.27 -13.31
C ASP A 53 10.41 -13.98 -14.59
N SER A 54 9.25 -14.61 -14.80
CA SER A 54 8.39 -14.37 -15.96
C SER A 54 7.42 -13.21 -15.79
N SER A 55 7.34 -12.57 -14.63
CA SER A 55 6.48 -11.41 -14.40
C SER A 55 6.91 -10.20 -15.24
N GLU A 56 5.94 -9.35 -15.62
CA GLU A 56 6.24 -8.10 -16.33
C GLU A 56 7.18 -7.20 -15.49
N THR A 57 6.99 -7.15 -14.17
CA THR A 57 7.87 -6.43 -13.25
C THR A 57 9.32 -6.88 -13.36
N ASN A 58 9.58 -8.19 -13.36
CA ASN A 58 10.94 -8.70 -13.47
C ASN A 58 11.50 -8.60 -14.90
N LEU A 59 10.66 -8.65 -15.93
CA LEU A 59 11.08 -8.33 -17.30
C LEU A 59 11.61 -6.89 -17.39
N ILE A 60 10.89 -5.91 -16.80
CA ILE A 60 11.33 -4.52 -16.73
C ILE A 60 12.66 -4.42 -15.96
N ASN A 61 12.74 -5.03 -14.76
CA ASN A 61 13.89 -4.97 -13.88
C ASN A 61 15.17 -5.55 -14.51
N ARG A 62 15.06 -6.64 -15.28
CA ARG A 62 16.23 -7.26 -15.96
C ARG A 62 16.71 -6.47 -17.17
N ASN A 63 15.88 -5.61 -17.72
CA ASN A 63 16.25 -4.76 -18.87
C ASN A 63 16.60 -3.32 -18.46
N ALA A 64 16.74 -3.04 -17.17
CA ALA A 64 17.17 -1.73 -16.67
C ALA A 64 18.56 -1.36 -17.23
N GLY A 65 18.66 -0.15 -17.82
CA GLY A 65 19.85 0.32 -18.50
C GLY A 65 20.10 -0.29 -19.90
N ILE A 66 19.28 -1.27 -20.33
CA ILE A 66 19.52 -2.01 -21.57
C ILE A 66 18.54 -1.57 -22.69
N ARG A 67 17.24 -1.71 -22.46
CA ARG A 67 16.22 -1.42 -23.48
C ARG A 67 14.82 -1.23 -22.87
N PRO A 68 13.91 -0.53 -23.58
CA PRO A 68 12.49 -0.52 -23.26
C PRO A 68 11.87 -1.92 -23.34
N VAL A 69 10.91 -2.18 -22.43
CA VAL A 69 10.19 -3.45 -22.33
C VAL A 69 8.72 -3.21 -22.64
N PRO A 70 8.13 -3.89 -23.66
CA PRO A 70 6.69 -3.90 -23.87
C PRO A 70 5.98 -4.56 -22.68
N VAL A 71 4.90 -3.94 -22.23
CA VAL A 71 4.11 -4.42 -21.07
C VAL A 71 2.62 -4.35 -21.39
N SER A 72 1.80 -5.04 -20.61
CA SER A 72 0.36 -4.88 -20.67
C SER A 72 -0.06 -3.43 -20.37
N ARG A 73 -1.20 -3.01 -20.91
CA ARG A 73 -1.75 -1.68 -20.61
C ARG A 73 -1.96 -1.48 -19.12
N GLU A 74 -2.35 -2.52 -18.40
CA GLU A 74 -2.54 -2.51 -16.95
C GLU A 74 -1.26 -2.19 -16.19
N THR A 75 -0.14 -2.86 -16.53
CA THR A 75 1.17 -2.57 -15.93
C THR A 75 1.65 -1.16 -16.28
N TYR A 76 1.45 -0.74 -17.52
CA TYR A 76 1.77 0.63 -17.93
C TYR A 76 1.00 1.65 -17.08
N ASP A 77 -0.30 1.49 -16.93
CA ASP A 77 -1.17 2.44 -16.23
C ASP A 77 -0.87 2.53 -14.73
N ILE A 78 -0.59 1.39 -14.05
CA ILE A 78 -0.20 1.44 -12.63
C ILE A 78 1.16 2.12 -12.43
N ILE A 79 2.11 1.94 -13.35
CA ILE A 79 3.40 2.65 -13.31
C ILE A 79 3.19 4.15 -13.55
N GLU A 80 2.36 4.53 -14.51
CA GLU A 80 2.04 5.93 -14.77
C GLU A 80 1.40 6.61 -13.55
N ARG A 81 0.40 5.96 -12.91
CA ARG A 81 -0.20 6.45 -11.66
C ARG A 81 0.83 6.56 -10.54
N SER A 82 1.70 5.56 -10.41
CA SER A 82 2.80 5.57 -9.43
C SER A 82 3.74 6.77 -9.63
N ILE A 83 4.08 7.11 -10.87
CA ILE A 83 4.89 8.29 -11.18
C ILE A 83 4.14 9.58 -10.79
N ARG A 84 2.83 9.65 -11.01
CA ARG A 84 2.02 10.81 -10.60
C ARG A 84 2.04 10.98 -9.07
N ILE A 85 1.85 9.88 -8.32
CA ILE A 85 1.94 9.89 -6.85
C ILE A 85 3.35 10.30 -6.39
N SER A 86 4.40 9.79 -7.05
CA SER A 86 5.79 10.18 -6.76
C SER A 86 6.01 11.69 -6.95
N ARG A 87 5.38 12.31 -7.95
CA ARG A 87 5.46 13.76 -8.17
C ARG A 87 4.77 14.53 -7.04
N VAL A 88 3.55 14.15 -6.68
CA VAL A 88 2.76 14.77 -5.60
C VAL A 88 3.50 14.67 -4.26
N THR A 89 4.04 13.50 -3.95
CA THR A 89 4.80 13.25 -2.71
C THR A 89 6.27 13.67 -2.80
N GLN A 90 6.67 14.32 -3.91
CA GLN A 90 8.04 14.76 -4.18
C GLN A 90 9.08 13.63 -4.03
N GLY A 91 8.72 12.39 -4.37
CA GLY A 91 9.58 11.21 -4.28
C GLY A 91 9.62 10.55 -2.90
N ALA A 92 8.77 10.95 -1.96
CA ALA A 92 8.57 10.18 -0.72
C ALA A 92 7.90 8.83 -1.01
N PHE A 93 6.98 8.78 -1.97
CA PHE A 93 6.58 7.55 -2.65
C PHE A 93 7.42 7.38 -3.91
N ASP A 94 8.00 6.21 -4.12
CA ASP A 94 8.75 5.90 -5.33
C ASP A 94 8.77 4.38 -5.58
N ILE A 95 8.17 3.92 -6.69
CA ILE A 95 8.17 2.49 -7.02
C ILE A 95 9.57 1.95 -7.36
N THR A 96 10.54 2.81 -7.64
CA THR A 96 11.95 2.40 -7.79
C THR A 96 12.62 2.08 -6.45
N TYR A 97 11.90 2.15 -5.33
CA TYR A 97 12.36 1.71 -4.01
C TYR A 97 12.87 0.26 -3.99
N GLY A 98 12.44 -0.58 -4.94
CA GLY A 98 13.03 -1.90 -5.19
C GLY A 98 14.53 -1.88 -5.49
N SER A 99 15.09 -0.71 -5.82
CA SER A 99 16.52 -0.48 -6.09
C SER A 99 17.37 -0.29 -4.84
N VAL A 100 16.80 -0.32 -3.63
CA VAL A 100 17.56 -0.23 -2.36
C VAL A 100 18.63 -1.32 -2.31
N ASP A 101 19.88 -0.92 -2.13
CA ASP A 101 20.98 -1.88 -1.96
C ASP A 101 21.05 -2.44 -0.53
N LYS A 102 20.30 -3.50 -0.29
CA LYS A 102 20.20 -4.17 1.01
C LYS A 102 21.53 -4.81 1.48
N ARG A 103 22.53 -4.92 0.61
CA ARG A 103 23.86 -5.40 0.99
C ARG A 103 24.59 -4.39 1.88
N LEU A 104 24.29 -3.10 1.72
CA LEU A 104 24.87 -2.04 2.51
C LEU A 104 24.20 -1.91 3.88
N TRP A 105 22.90 -2.18 3.96
CA TRP A 105 22.13 -2.20 5.20
C TRP A 105 20.77 -2.89 5.00
N ASN A 106 20.38 -3.79 5.88
CA ASN A 106 19.26 -4.71 5.63
C ASN A 106 18.23 -4.81 6.77
N PHE A 107 18.30 -3.97 7.81
CA PHE A 107 17.45 -4.07 9.00
C PHE A 107 17.54 -5.41 9.76
N ASP A 108 18.72 -5.99 9.78
CA ASP A 108 18.98 -7.16 10.60
C ASP A 108 18.87 -6.79 12.10
N SER A 109 18.19 -7.62 12.89
CA SER A 109 18.01 -7.42 14.34
C SER A 109 19.32 -7.42 15.12
N SER A 110 20.41 -7.92 14.54
CA SER A 110 21.77 -7.89 15.11
C SER A 110 22.47 -6.54 14.94
N MET A 111 21.93 -5.62 14.15
CA MET A 111 22.54 -4.31 13.89
C MET A 111 22.56 -3.43 15.13
N LYS A 112 23.72 -2.89 15.46
CA LYS A 112 23.95 -2.02 16.62
C LYS A 112 24.13 -0.55 16.26
N THR A 113 24.33 -0.23 14.99
CA THR A 113 24.56 1.13 14.47
C THR A 113 23.78 1.37 13.19
N LEU A 114 23.40 2.61 12.95
CA LEU A 114 22.89 3.03 11.64
C LEU A 114 24.05 3.12 10.64
N PRO A 115 23.76 3.03 9.32
CA PRO A 115 24.73 3.33 8.30
C PRO A 115 25.16 4.81 8.41
N ASP A 116 26.41 5.11 8.10
CA ASP A 116 26.87 6.48 7.94
C ASP A 116 26.15 7.15 6.73
N LYS A 117 26.23 8.49 6.66
CA LYS A 117 25.51 9.25 5.64
C LYS A 117 25.90 8.91 4.20
N GLU A 118 27.16 8.56 3.96
CA GLU A 118 27.63 8.20 2.61
C GLU A 118 27.11 6.82 2.20
N THR A 119 27.21 5.84 3.09
CA THR A 119 26.65 4.50 2.89
C THR A 119 25.14 4.57 2.68
N ALA A 120 24.42 5.35 3.50
CA ALA A 120 22.99 5.55 3.36
C ALA A 120 22.64 6.13 1.97
N LYS A 121 23.35 7.15 1.50
CA LYS A 121 23.15 7.73 0.17
C LYS A 121 23.46 6.76 -0.97
N LYS A 122 24.54 5.98 -0.85
CA LYS A 122 24.89 4.94 -1.84
C LYS A 122 23.78 3.89 -1.94
N MET A 123 23.19 3.49 -0.81
CA MET A 123 22.13 2.49 -0.73
C MET A 123 20.89 2.88 -1.53
N VAL A 124 20.54 4.17 -1.56
CA VAL A 124 19.34 4.68 -2.24
C VAL A 124 19.63 5.37 -3.58
N ARG A 125 20.86 5.28 -4.08
CA ARG A 125 21.33 6.00 -5.28
C ARG A 125 20.46 5.78 -6.52
N LEU A 126 19.92 4.58 -6.67
CA LEU A 126 19.10 4.19 -7.83
C LEU A 126 17.60 4.45 -7.62
N ILE A 127 17.19 4.98 -6.47
CA ILE A 127 15.79 5.34 -6.24
C ILE A 127 15.54 6.71 -6.87
N ASN A 128 14.89 6.70 -8.03
CA ASN A 128 14.51 7.93 -8.74
C ASN A 128 13.46 7.64 -9.81
N TYR A 129 12.20 7.89 -9.52
CA TYR A 129 11.09 7.72 -10.45
C TYR A 129 11.25 8.53 -11.76
N ARG A 130 12.07 9.60 -11.79
CA ARG A 130 12.32 10.39 -12.98
C ARG A 130 13.16 9.65 -14.04
N ASN A 131 13.78 8.54 -13.62
CA ASN A 131 14.52 7.65 -14.50
C ASN A 131 13.64 6.52 -15.08
N ILE A 132 12.34 6.54 -14.84
CA ILE A 132 11.36 5.70 -15.54
C ILE A 132 10.89 6.46 -16.77
N VAL A 133 11.05 5.87 -17.95
CA VAL A 133 10.56 6.40 -19.23
C VAL A 133 9.39 5.56 -19.70
N LEU A 134 8.29 6.21 -20.00
CA LEU A 134 7.07 5.60 -20.52
C LEU A 134 6.85 6.05 -21.98
N ASP A 135 6.52 5.09 -22.85
CA ASP A 135 6.05 5.33 -24.22
C ASP A 135 4.63 4.80 -24.34
N ALA A 136 3.66 5.69 -24.42
CA ALA A 136 2.23 5.35 -24.42
C ALA A 136 1.78 4.65 -25.73
N GLU A 137 2.39 5.02 -26.87
CA GLU A 137 2.03 4.45 -28.19
C GLU A 137 2.46 2.99 -28.29
N LYS A 138 3.65 2.68 -27.78
CA LYS A 138 4.23 1.33 -27.81
C LYS A 138 3.92 0.52 -26.56
N SER A 139 3.29 1.13 -25.54
CA SER A 139 3.08 0.53 -24.22
C SER A 139 4.37 -0.05 -23.64
N THR A 140 5.46 0.75 -23.63
CA THR A 140 6.76 0.30 -23.11
C THR A 140 7.18 1.05 -21.89
N VAL A 141 7.99 0.38 -21.05
CA VAL A 141 8.62 0.90 -19.83
C VAL A 141 10.13 0.73 -19.96
N PHE A 142 10.88 1.78 -19.66
CA PHE A 142 12.35 1.74 -19.63
C PHE A 142 12.89 2.37 -18.34
N LEU A 143 13.74 1.64 -17.64
CA LEU A 143 14.51 2.15 -16.51
C LEU A 143 15.88 2.58 -17.04
N LYS A 144 16.22 3.86 -16.92
CA LYS A 144 17.39 4.45 -17.57
C LYS A 144 18.74 3.91 -17.07
N GLU A 145 18.83 3.53 -15.79
CA GLU A 145 20.09 3.14 -15.19
C GLU A 145 20.14 1.64 -14.92
N GLU A 146 21.30 1.03 -15.21
CA GLU A 146 21.58 -0.35 -14.86
C GLU A 146 21.44 -0.58 -13.35
N GLY A 147 20.83 -1.70 -12.97
CA GLY A 147 20.57 -2.06 -11.59
C GLY A 147 19.35 -1.40 -10.95
N MET A 148 18.68 -0.48 -11.63
CA MET A 148 17.36 0.00 -11.19
C MET A 148 16.36 -1.15 -11.13
N ARG A 149 15.46 -1.08 -10.15
CA ARG A 149 14.38 -2.04 -9.96
C ARG A 149 13.12 -1.33 -9.50
N ILE A 150 12.00 -1.68 -10.09
CA ILE A 150 10.68 -1.29 -9.59
C ILE A 150 10.07 -2.42 -8.76
N GLY A 151 9.12 -2.05 -7.91
CA GLY A 151 8.29 -2.97 -7.15
C GLY A 151 7.03 -2.28 -6.67
N PHE A 152 5.96 -3.05 -6.49
CA PHE A 152 4.63 -2.52 -6.18
C PHE A 152 4.22 -2.74 -4.72
N GLY A 153 5.18 -2.93 -3.80
CA GLY A 153 4.91 -3.22 -2.39
C GLY A 153 4.13 -2.15 -1.63
N GLY A 154 4.17 -0.89 -2.08
CA GLY A 154 3.45 0.23 -1.44
C GLY A 154 2.25 0.74 -2.24
N ILE A 155 1.72 -0.05 -3.19
CA ILE A 155 0.54 0.30 -4.00
C ILE A 155 -0.22 -0.95 -4.48
N GLY A 156 0.47 -2.07 -4.57
CA GLY A 156 -0.06 -3.27 -5.23
C GLY A 156 -1.16 -3.96 -4.45
N LYS A 157 -1.12 -3.92 -3.13
CA LYS A 157 -2.18 -4.51 -2.28
C LYS A 157 -3.49 -3.74 -2.43
N GLY A 158 -3.41 -2.42 -2.32
CA GLY A 158 -4.56 -1.54 -2.53
C GLY A 158 -5.13 -1.67 -3.93
N TYR A 159 -4.27 -1.69 -4.96
CA TYR A 159 -4.70 -1.93 -6.34
C TYR A 159 -5.43 -3.27 -6.50
N ALA A 160 -4.88 -4.36 -5.96
CA ALA A 160 -5.51 -5.67 -6.04
C ALA A 160 -6.84 -5.73 -5.30
N ALA A 161 -6.96 -5.04 -4.16
CA ALA A 161 -8.21 -4.93 -3.41
C ALA A 161 -9.30 -4.19 -4.21
N ASP A 162 -8.96 -3.06 -4.84
CA ASP A 162 -9.90 -2.32 -5.68
C ASP A 162 -10.34 -3.12 -6.92
N ARG A 163 -9.42 -3.85 -7.56
CA ARG A 163 -9.73 -4.71 -8.70
C ARG A 163 -10.65 -5.87 -8.30
N ALA A 164 -10.37 -6.51 -7.15
CA ALA A 164 -11.23 -7.57 -6.61
C ALA A 164 -12.64 -7.03 -6.30
N LYS A 165 -12.76 -5.88 -5.63
CA LYS A 165 -14.04 -5.18 -5.41
C LYS A 165 -14.78 -4.97 -6.71
N LEU A 166 -14.11 -4.48 -7.76
CA LEU A 166 -14.73 -4.23 -9.06
C LEU A 166 -15.32 -5.53 -9.63
N VAL A 167 -14.52 -6.59 -9.72
CA VAL A 167 -14.96 -7.89 -10.23
C VAL A 167 -16.11 -8.47 -9.41
N MET A 168 -16.05 -8.38 -8.07
CA MET A 168 -17.14 -8.84 -7.20
C MET A 168 -18.44 -8.04 -7.45
N LYS A 169 -18.35 -6.73 -7.62
CA LYS A 169 -19.50 -5.87 -7.97
C LYS A 169 -20.07 -6.20 -9.35
N GLU A 170 -19.24 -6.46 -10.34
CA GLU A 170 -19.65 -6.91 -11.69
C GLU A 170 -20.37 -8.27 -11.64
N ASN A 171 -20.06 -9.12 -10.66
CA ASN A 171 -20.79 -10.35 -10.38
C ASN A 171 -22.04 -10.15 -9.50
N GLY A 172 -22.42 -8.90 -9.21
CA GLY A 172 -23.64 -8.55 -8.49
C GLY A 172 -23.50 -8.36 -6.99
N ALA A 173 -22.27 -8.39 -6.41
CA ALA A 173 -22.10 -8.15 -4.98
C ALA A 173 -22.35 -6.69 -4.61
N GLU A 174 -23.54 -6.41 -4.06
CA GLU A 174 -23.96 -5.06 -3.63
C GLU A 174 -23.21 -4.58 -2.39
N ASN A 175 -22.82 -5.50 -1.50
CA ASN A 175 -22.19 -5.19 -0.22
C ASN A 175 -21.01 -6.12 0.05
N GLY A 176 -19.88 -5.58 0.48
CA GLY A 176 -18.71 -6.39 0.77
C GLY A 176 -17.51 -5.61 1.28
N ILE A 177 -16.47 -6.37 1.63
CA ILE A 177 -15.14 -5.88 2.00
C ILE A 177 -14.08 -6.75 1.34
N VAL A 178 -13.01 -6.13 0.87
CA VAL A 178 -11.73 -6.79 0.57
C VAL A 178 -10.67 -6.18 1.48
N ASN A 179 -10.07 -7.01 2.34
CA ASN A 179 -9.03 -6.63 3.29
C ASN A 179 -7.71 -7.33 2.94
N ALA A 180 -6.71 -6.55 2.61
CA ALA A 180 -5.36 -6.98 2.25
C ALA A 180 -4.38 -6.69 3.40
N SER A 181 -4.46 -7.45 4.51
CA SER A 181 -3.62 -7.23 5.70
C SER A 181 -3.69 -5.82 6.28
N GLY A 182 -4.87 -5.25 6.40
CA GLY A 182 -5.09 -3.92 6.96
C GLY A 182 -5.32 -2.82 5.92
N ASP A 183 -4.93 -3.04 4.66
CA ASP A 183 -5.34 -2.17 3.56
C ASP A 183 -6.65 -2.73 3.00
N LEU A 184 -7.73 -1.98 3.14
CA LEU A 184 -9.06 -2.48 2.84
C LEU A 184 -9.87 -1.51 1.97
N THR A 185 -10.81 -2.09 1.23
CA THR A 185 -11.91 -1.36 0.59
C THR A 185 -13.24 -2.00 0.97
N ALA A 186 -14.21 -1.17 1.34
CA ALA A 186 -15.56 -1.61 1.70
C ALA A 186 -16.59 -0.90 0.82
N TRP A 187 -17.70 -1.59 0.55
CA TRP A 187 -18.83 -0.99 -0.17
C TRP A 187 -20.15 -1.52 0.37
N GLY A 188 -21.21 -0.68 0.22
CA GLY A 188 -22.52 -0.99 0.75
C GLY A 188 -22.52 -1.13 2.28
N PHE A 189 -23.27 -2.08 2.81
CA PHE A 189 -23.61 -2.17 4.23
C PHE A 189 -23.39 -3.56 4.80
N GLN A 190 -23.32 -3.64 6.13
CA GLN A 190 -23.33 -4.88 6.90
C GLN A 190 -24.70 -5.61 6.78
N PRO A 191 -24.81 -6.89 7.19
CA PRO A 191 -26.08 -7.63 7.13
C PRO A 191 -27.24 -6.95 7.87
N ASN A 192 -26.94 -6.18 8.92
CA ASN A 192 -27.93 -5.44 9.71
C ASN A 192 -28.34 -4.06 9.08
N GLY A 193 -27.78 -3.73 7.90
CA GLY A 193 -28.04 -2.44 7.22
C GLY A 193 -27.19 -1.27 7.70
N GLU A 194 -26.31 -1.48 8.68
CA GLU A 194 -25.39 -0.45 9.18
C GLU A 194 -24.13 -0.32 8.30
N PRO A 195 -23.47 0.86 8.28
CA PRO A 195 -22.15 1.02 7.67
C PRO A 195 -21.14 0.03 8.25
N TRP A 196 -20.08 -0.27 7.49
CA TRP A 196 -19.00 -1.10 7.95
C TRP A 196 -18.23 -0.44 9.09
N THR A 197 -18.03 -1.15 10.20
CA THR A 197 -17.24 -0.69 11.34
C THR A 197 -15.81 -1.18 11.21
N ILE A 198 -14.87 -0.26 11.04
CA ILE A 198 -13.43 -0.55 10.88
C ILE A 198 -12.69 -0.08 12.12
N GLY A 199 -11.86 -0.95 12.68
CA GLY A 199 -10.97 -0.62 13.80
C GLY A 199 -9.66 -0.03 13.31
N ILE A 200 -9.26 1.10 13.88
CA ILE A 200 -7.90 1.65 13.75
C ILE A 200 -7.04 0.99 14.82
N VAL A 201 -6.02 0.26 14.40
CA VAL A 201 -5.17 -0.52 15.31
C VAL A 201 -4.34 0.40 16.21
N ASP A 202 -4.25 0.08 17.51
CA ASP A 202 -3.33 0.72 18.44
C ASP A 202 -1.88 0.36 18.08
N PRO A 203 -1.03 1.32 17.72
CA PRO A 203 0.35 1.03 17.34
C PRO A 203 1.22 0.46 18.47
N ASN A 204 0.75 0.52 19.70
CA ASN A 204 1.44 -0.06 20.87
C ASN A 204 0.98 -1.50 21.15
N SER A 205 -0.15 -1.94 20.56
CA SER A 205 -0.72 -3.27 20.79
C SER A 205 -1.53 -3.70 19.58
N SER A 206 -0.97 -4.59 18.75
CA SER A 206 -1.64 -5.12 17.55
C SER A 206 -2.98 -5.81 17.84
N ASN A 207 -3.24 -6.16 19.09
CA ASN A 207 -4.49 -6.81 19.54
C ASN A 207 -5.53 -5.82 20.09
N ARG A 208 -5.21 -4.52 20.11
CA ARG A 208 -6.13 -3.48 20.57
C ARG A 208 -6.51 -2.55 19.43
N VAL A 209 -7.76 -2.13 19.46
CA VAL A 209 -8.27 -1.09 18.57
C VAL A 209 -8.18 0.23 19.31
N PHE A 210 -7.53 1.20 18.69
CA PHE A 210 -7.41 2.56 19.21
C PHE A 210 -8.73 3.33 19.08
N SER A 211 -9.39 3.18 17.93
CA SER A 211 -10.67 3.83 17.63
C SER A 211 -11.44 3.04 16.57
N TYR A 212 -12.73 3.28 16.49
CA TYR A 212 -13.59 2.72 15.44
C TYR A 212 -14.09 3.83 14.54
N MET A 213 -14.24 3.50 13.25
CA MET A 213 -14.89 4.38 12.28
C MET A 213 -15.91 3.60 11.46
N ASN A 214 -17.00 4.25 11.15
CA ASN A 214 -18.02 3.70 10.25
C ASN A 214 -17.76 4.20 8.83
N ILE A 215 -17.66 3.28 7.87
CA ILE A 215 -17.39 3.59 6.47
C ILE A 215 -18.38 2.88 5.54
N THR A 216 -18.66 3.50 4.40
CA THR A 216 -19.29 2.88 3.25
C THR A 216 -18.69 3.48 1.98
N ASP A 217 -18.47 2.67 0.95
CA ASP A 217 -17.83 3.08 -0.31
C ASP A 217 -16.47 3.79 -0.12
N MET A 218 -15.72 3.37 0.91
CA MET A 218 -14.45 3.93 1.31
C MET A 218 -13.36 2.85 1.35
N ALA A 219 -12.13 3.32 1.37
CA ALA A 219 -10.92 2.52 1.55
C ALA A 219 -10.07 3.09 2.69
N VAL A 220 -9.37 2.21 3.38
CA VAL A 220 -8.47 2.55 4.49
C VAL A 220 -7.18 1.76 4.33
N ALA A 221 -6.04 2.40 4.48
CA ALA A 221 -4.75 1.72 4.55
C ALA A 221 -3.91 2.29 5.69
N THR A 222 -3.15 1.43 6.36
CA THR A 222 -2.31 1.83 7.49
C THR A 222 -0.87 1.37 7.30
N SER A 223 0.06 2.31 7.30
CA SER A 223 1.49 2.05 7.46
C SER A 223 1.89 2.24 8.92
N GLY A 224 2.55 1.23 9.49
CA GLY A 224 2.96 1.25 10.89
C GLY A 224 4.39 0.79 11.11
N ASN A 225 5.08 1.40 12.08
CA ASN A 225 6.43 1.04 12.47
C ASN A 225 6.48 -0.12 13.48
N TYR A 226 5.33 -0.54 13.99
CA TYR A 226 5.22 -1.57 15.03
C TYR A 226 5.41 -3.00 14.50
N GLU A 227 5.24 -3.22 13.21
CA GLU A 227 5.38 -4.55 12.61
C GLU A 227 6.85 -4.96 12.43
N LYS A 228 7.71 -4.02 12.00
CA LYS A 228 9.13 -4.28 11.76
C LYS A 228 9.96 -3.08 12.16
N PHE A 229 10.72 -3.21 13.23
CA PHE A 229 11.65 -2.19 13.71
C PHE A 229 12.93 -2.82 14.25
N ILE A 230 13.99 -2.01 14.34
CA ILE A 230 15.21 -2.34 15.07
C ILE A 230 15.37 -1.32 16.21
N THR A 231 16.01 -1.74 17.31
CA THR A 231 16.31 -0.86 18.44
C THR A 231 17.80 -0.63 18.53
N ILE A 232 18.23 0.62 18.41
CA ILE A 232 19.64 1.03 18.51
C ILE A 232 19.74 2.13 19.58
N GLY A 233 20.54 1.91 20.61
CA GLY A 233 20.71 2.90 21.70
C GLY A 233 19.40 3.24 22.42
N GLY A 234 18.47 2.31 22.55
CA GLY A 234 17.15 2.52 23.16
C GLY A 234 16.10 3.19 22.26
N LYS A 235 16.49 3.63 21.06
CA LYS A 235 15.58 4.24 20.07
C LYS A 235 15.12 3.22 19.05
N LYS A 236 13.79 3.21 18.76
CA LYS A 236 13.20 2.38 17.70
C LYS A 236 13.36 3.06 16.33
N TYR A 237 13.74 2.27 15.34
CA TYR A 237 13.87 2.69 13.95
C TYR A 237 13.02 1.80 13.07
N SER A 238 12.18 2.42 12.27
CA SER A 238 11.32 1.75 11.28
C SER A 238 12.14 1.02 10.23
N HIS A 239 11.57 -0.04 9.66
CA HIS A 239 12.06 -0.65 8.44
C HIS A 239 11.87 0.26 7.21
N THR A 240 11.05 1.31 7.34
CA THR A 240 10.82 2.29 6.27
C THR A 240 12.01 3.23 6.18
N ILE A 241 12.64 3.26 5.01
CA ILE A 241 13.78 4.13 4.69
C ILE A 241 13.28 5.34 3.93
N ASN A 242 13.76 6.52 4.30
CA ASN A 242 13.55 7.71 3.50
C ASN A 242 14.35 7.58 2.19
N PRO A 243 13.69 7.56 1.01
CA PRO A 243 14.36 7.33 -0.28
C PRO A 243 15.36 8.43 -0.67
N ARG A 244 15.33 9.60 0.00
CA ARG A 244 16.27 10.69 -0.25
C ARG A 244 17.54 10.60 0.59
N THR A 245 17.44 10.08 1.81
CA THR A 245 18.55 10.08 2.76
C THR A 245 19.16 8.70 2.96
N GLY A 246 18.41 7.64 2.66
CA GLY A 246 18.77 6.25 2.96
C GLY A 246 18.69 5.90 4.45
N LEU A 247 18.19 6.80 5.29
CA LEU A 247 18.07 6.58 6.73
C LEU A 247 16.64 6.19 7.10
N PRO A 248 16.45 5.40 8.18
CA PRO A 248 15.14 5.05 8.70
C PRO A 248 14.34 6.27 9.13
N VAL A 249 13.02 6.20 8.93
CA VAL A 249 12.08 7.22 9.45
C VAL A 249 11.84 7.03 10.94
N THR A 250 11.62 8.14 11.63
CA THR A 250 11.27 8.19 13.07
C THR A 250 10.25 9.30 13.30
N GLY A 251 9.61 9.33 14.48
CA GLY A 251 8.68 10.39 14.88
C GLY A 251 7.20 10.06 14.62
N ILE A 252 6.90 8.97 13.90
CA ILE A 252 5.53 8.52 13.63
C ILE A 252 5.45 7.00 13.81
N LYS A 253 4.53 6.54 14.66
CA LYS A 253 4.24 5.12 14.86
C LYS A 253 3.36 4.54 13.78
N SER A 254 2.32 5.28 13.38
CA SER A 254 1.39 4.85 12.33
C SER A 254 0.80 6.01 11.56
N VAL A 255 0.46 5.74 10.31
CA VAL A 255 -0.31 6.61 9.41
C VAL A 255 -1.44 5.79 8.83
N THR A 256 -2.67 6.21 9.08
CA THR A 256 -3.88 5.66 8.46
C THR A 256 -4.40 6.66 7.44
N ILE A 257 -4.53 6.23 6.20
CA ILE A 257 -5.14 7.00 5.10
C ILE A 257 -6.55 6.49 4.86
N ILE A 258 -7.48 7.42 4.67
CA ILE A 258 -8.88 7.17 4.43
C ILE A 258 -9.25 7.90 3.12
N THR A 259 -9.79 7.16 2.15
CA THR A 259 -10.19 7.70 0.85
C THR A 259 -11.18 6.75 0.17
N THR A 260 -11.62 7.02 -1.04
CA THR A 260 -12.54 6.16 -1.79
C THR A 260 -11.86 5.03 -2.56
N ASN A 261 -10.51 5.03 -2.63
CA ASN A 261 -9.72 4.14 -3.48
C ASN A 261 -8.57 3.51 -2.69
N ALA A 262 -8.53 2.17 -2.60
CA ALA A 262 -7.53 1.45 -1.81
C ALA A 262 -6.11 1.55 -2.41
N GLU A 263 -5.98 1.64 -3.74
CA GLU A 263 -4.69 1.89 -4.40
C GLU A 263 -4.06 3.20 -3.89
N ILE A 264 -4.87 4.26 -3.81
CA ILE A 264 -4.41 5.57 -3.32
C ILE A 264 -4.14 5.52 -1.81
N ALA A 265 -5.00 4.87 -1.02
CA ALA A 265 -4.78 4.72 0.41
C ALA A 265 -3.44 4.03 0.72
N ASP A 266 -3.15 2.88 0.09
CA ASP A 266 -1.89 2.14 0.22
C ASP A 266 -0.69 3.01 -0.22
N ALA A 267 -0.80 3.67 -1.38
CA ALA A 267 0.28 4.47 -1.94
C ALA A 267 0.60 5.76 -1.15
N MET A 268 -0.34 6.29 -0.37
CA MET A 268 -0.17 7.54 0.38
C MET A 268 0.25 7.33 1.83
N ALA A 269 0.02 6.16 2.43
CA ALA A 269 0.33 5.92 3.83
C ALA A 269 1.84 6.03 4.14
N THR A 270 2.68 5.33 3.39
CA THR A 270 4.14 5.37 3.57
C THR A 270 4.76 6.75 3.30
N PRO A 271 4.44 7.45 2.18
CA PRO A 271 5.03 8.77 1.94
C PRO A 271 4.63 9.82 3.00
N VAL A 272 3.41 9.80 3.53
CA VAL A 272 3.01 10.68 4.64
C VAL A 272 3.89 10.43 5.87
N MET A 273 4.16 9.16 6.21
CA MET A 273 5.10 8.80 7.28
C MET A 273 6.51 9.34 7.02
N ILE A 274 7.01 9.24 5.78
CA ILE A 274 8.34 9.72 5.39
C ILE A 274 8.44 11.25 5.45
N MET A 275 7.38 11.95 5.07
CA MET A 275 7.33 13.43 5.09
C MET A 275 7.23 14.00 6.50
N GLY A 276 6.75 13.23 7.46
CA GLY A 276 6.51 13.65 8.83
C GLY A 276 5.17 14.38 9.02
N ILE A 277 4.78 14.60 10.26
CA ILE A 277 3.45 15.09 10.65
C ILE A 277 3.06 16.36 9.90
N LYS A 278 3.87 17.42 10.05
CA LYS A 278 3.53 18.75 9.51
C LYS A 278 3.43 18.74 7.97
N ALA A 279 4.43 18.20 7.29
CA ALA A 279 4.46 18.21 5.82
C ALA A 279 3.45 17.21 5.25
N GLY A 280 3.29 16.04 5.88
CA GLY A 280 2.32 15.02 5.48
C GLY A 280 0.89 15.52 5.57
N LEU A 281 0.48 16.08 6.71
CA LEU A 281 -0.88 16.63 6.89
C LEU A 281 -1.13 17.83 5.97
N ASN A 282 -0.15 18.73 5.83
CA ASN A 282 -0.30 19.86 4.90
C ASN A 282 -0.49 19.39 3.45
N MET A 283 0.13 18.31 3.03
CA MET A 283 -0.07 17.71 1.71
C MET A 283 -1.47 17.09 1.60
N ILE A 284 -1.88 16.30 2.59
CA ILE A 284 -3.20 15.64 2.60
C ILE A 284 -4.33 16.67 2.53
N ASN A 285 -4.26 17.75 3.34
CA ASN A 285 -5.28 18.81 3.38
C ASN A 285 -5.46 19.55 2.03
N GLN A 286 -4.52 19.41 1.10
CA GLN A 286 -4.62 20.00 -0.25
C GLN A 286 -5.21 19.04 -1.29
N ILE A 287 -5.48 17.80 -0.93
CA ILE A 287 -6.01 16.78 -1.84
C ILE A 287 -7.46 16.48 -1.43
N LYS A 288 -8.35 16.59 -2.40
CA LYS A 288 -9.77 16.31 -2.16
C LYS A 288 -10.02 14.82 -1.90
N ASP A 289 -10.99 14.51 -1.04
CA ASP A 289 -11.50 13.16 -0.75
C ASP A 289 -10.42 12.19 -0.20
N ILE A 290 -9.41 12.73 0.48
CA ILE A 290 -8.41 11.96 1.21
C ILE A 290 -8.20 12.56 2.61
N GLU A 291 -8.16 11.69 3.61
CA GLU A 291 -7.94 12.08 5.01
C GLU A 291 -6.85 11.21 5.63
N ALA A 292 -6.23 11.71 6.70
CA ALA A 292 -5.18 11.00 7.41
C ALA A 292 -5.33 11.11 8.93
N ILE A 293 -5.03 10.00 9.60
CA ILE A 293 -4.82 9.92 11.06
C ILE A 293 -3.39 9.45 11.29
N LEU A 294 -2.61 10.21 12.05
CA LEU A 294 -1.24 9.89 12.41
C LEU A 294 -1.13 9.73 13.92
N ILE A 295 -0.36 8.75 14.35
CA ILE A 295 0.02 8.57 15.75
C ILE A 295 1.54 8.72 15.82
N ASP A 296 2.02 9.67 16.64
CA ASP A 296 3.44 9.94 16.79
C ASP A 296 4.13 9.03 17.83
N ASP A 297 5.44 9.23 18.03
CA ASP A 297 6.23 8.43 18.97
C ASP A 297 5.82 8.66 20.44
N ASP A 298 5.11 9.75 20.74
CA ASP A 298 4.60 10.12 22.08
C ASP A 298 3.11 9.74 22.27
N ASP A 299 2.54 8.93 21.38
CA ASP A 299 1.13 8.49 21.37
C ASP A 299 0.12 9.63 21.13
N MET A 300 0.57 10.78 20.65
CA MET A 300 -0.33 11.86 20.29
C MET A 300 -0.93 11.63 18.91
N MET A 301 -2.25 11.82 18.82
CA MET A 301 -2.97 11.74 17.56
C MET A 301 -2.98 13.09 16.85
N HIS A 302 -2.69 13.03 15.55
CA HIS A 302 -2.75 14.16 14.62
C HIS A 302 -3.65 13.79 13.45
N THR A 303 -4.56 14.68 13.04
CA THR A 303 -5.51 14.39 11.96
C THR A 303 -5.46 15.48 10.88
N SER A 304 -5.90 15.12 9.68
CA SER A 304 -6.26 16.10 8.66
C SER A 304 -7.52 16.89 9.08
N GLU A 305 -7.75 18.03 8.44
CA GLU A 305 -8.71 19.05 8.87
C GLU A 305 -10.17 18.59 8.86
N ASN A 306 -10.53 17.64 7.98
CA ASN A 306 -11.93 17.21 7.84
C ASN A 306 -12.29 16.02 8.75
N ILE A 307 -11.33 15.42 9.47
CA ILE A 307 -11.63 14.38 10.46
C ILE A 307 -12.17 15.04 11.73
N ARG A 308 -13.41 14.71 12.06
CA ARG A 308 -14.02 15.06 13.35
C ARG A 308 -13.94 13.85 14.27
N LEU A 309 -13.23 13.99 15.36
CA LEU A 309 -13.20 13.01 16.45
C LEU A 309 -14.43 13.27 17.33
N ASN A 310 -15.25 12.25 17.56
CA ASN A 310 -16.39 12.30 18.49
C ASN A 310 -15.91 11.95 19.89
#